data_7454f4451fef3d19e2e761dfc8b8c6bc
#
_entry.id   7454f4451fef3d19e2e761dfc8b8c6bc
#
_cell.length_a   1.000
_cell.length_b   1.000
_cell.length_c   1.000
_cell.angle_alpha   90.00
_cell.angle_beta   90.00
_cell.angle_gamma   90.00
#
_symmetry.space_group_name_H-M   'P 1'
#
loop_
_entity.id
_entity.type
_entity.pdbx_description
1 polymer ?
#
loop_
_entity_poly.entity_id
_entity_poly.type
_entity_poly.pdbx_seq_one_letter_code
_entity_poly.pdbx_strand_id
1 'polypeptide(L)'
;MLFFFGLRVALFIATDYDFPKEISEDYALQSVAFLRGLWFDNVIACYILLLPLAVFWIAGWFGYTARWLYRSSALFFIFFYSLCFIISAANIPYFAYFFKPINSSIFNWFDYAGTTAGMVFGETSYYLPIALGLTAIAAFAYITLRLSRTFFLLSRNAAPPANRWKAAAFTFVAGAALIGLCFFGIRGRRGYNPIKVSQAYYCNDAFLNQLGINPVFNLMTSAIDDNRKENRLLHLMAEDEAIARVQTLLGRKGMDGISPIARRVEADSLPTRRNVVVILMESMSAHLMQTFGHETSLTPFLDSLWQQSLSFSHFYSSGIHTNHGMYSSLYSFPAMMKRNAMKGSVIPVYSGLPTVLKENGYHNMFFMTHESQYDNMNAFFRTNGFDDIYSQENYPADKVVNGFGVQDDFLFQYALPVLDRQAQSGQSFFSVLLTISNHPPYIIPPYFHPRSRTTEEQIVEYADWSIRNFMTEALKRPWADNTLFVLLGDHGKLVGTPECESPQSYNHIPLMIYGRDIAPRIVDAYGG
;
A
#
# COMPACT_ATOMS: atom_id res chain seq x y z
N MET A 1 -12.87 6.20 -21.63
CA MET A 1 -13.41 5.40 -20.52
C MET A 1 -14.24 4.21 -21.00
N LEU A 2 -15.27 4.38 -21.86
CA LEU A 2 -16.10 3.23 -22.34
C LEU A 2 -15.29 2.10 -22.99
N PHE A 3 -14.27 2.39 -23.77
CA PHE A 3 -13.41 1.38 -24.39
C PHE A 3 -12.56 0.61 -23.36
N PHE A 4 -12.01 1.28 -22.33
CA PHE A 4 -11.34 0.62 -21.23
C PHE A 4 -12.28 -0.30 -20.45
N PHE A 5 -13.50 0.18 -20.19
CA PHE A 5 -14.53 -0.61 -19.54
C PHE A 5 -14.87 -1.88 -20.36
N GLY A 6 -15.05 -1.73 -21.69
CA GLY A 6 -15.31 -2.87 -22.58
C GLY A 6 -14.17 -3.91 -22.57
N LEU A 7 -12.91 -3.47 -22.61
CA LEU A 7 -11.75 -4.36 -22.51
C LEU A 7 -11.62 -5.02 -21.13
N ARG A 8 -12.05 -4.34 -20.06
CA ARG A 8 -12.12 -4.92 -18.70
C ARG A 8 -13.22 -5.97 -18.60
N VAL A 9 -14.38 -5.75 -19.23
CA VAL A 9 -15.42 -6.77 -19.33
C VAL A 9 -14.91 -7.98 -20.11
N ALA A 10 -14.19 -7.77 -21.21
CA ALA A 10 -13.57 -8.86 -21.97
C ALA A 10 -12.55 -9.63 -21.13
N LEU A 11 -11.73 -8.95 -20.31
CA LEU A 11 -10.83 -9.59 -19.35
C LEU A 11 -11.60 -10.45 -18.35
N PHE A 12 -12.66 -9.89 -17.76
CA PHE A 12 -13.50 -10.59 -16.78
C PHE A 12 -14.07 -11.89 -17.34
N ILE A 13 -14.58 -11.85 -18.59
CA ILE A 13 -15.13 -13.02 -19.26
C ILE A 13 -14.03 -14.01 -19.67
N ALA A 14 -12.91 -13.52 -20.21
CA ALA A 14 -11.85 -14.36 -20.75
C ALA A 14 -11.04 -15.09 -19.67
N THR A 15 -11.04 -14.59 -18.44
CA THR A 15 -10.28 -15.22 -17.34
C THR A 15 -10.99 -16.46 -16.81
N ASP A 16 -12.31 -16.58 -16.99
CA ASP A 16 -13.15 -17.71 -16.53
C ASP A 16 -12.80 -18.12 -15.07
N TYR A 17 -12.76 -17.09 -14.20
CA TYR A 17 -12.32 -17.24 -12.83
C TYR A 17 -13.41 -17.90 -11.98
N ASP A 18 -13.04 -19.01 -11.32
CA ASP A 18 -13.93 -19.73 -10.41
C ASP A 18 -14.01 -19.02 -9.07
N PHE A 19 -15.06 -18.22 -8.90
CA PHE A 19 -15.27 -17.49 -7.65
C PHE A 19 -15.73 -18.42 -6.51
N PRO A 20 -15.23 -18.20 -5.29
CA PRO A 20 -15.88 -18.76 -4.11
C PRO A 20 -17.37 -18.44 -4.09
N LYS A 21 -18.21 -19.37 -3.61
CA LYS A 21 -19.67 -19.27 -3.69
C LYS A 21 -20.21 -17.95 -3.12
N GLU A 22 -19.64 -17.49 -2.01
CA GLU A 22 -20.01 -16.24 -1.34
C GLU A 22 -19.77 -15.01 -2.23
N ILE A 23 -18.75 -15.05 -3.10
CA ILE A 23 -18.38 -13.96 -4.00
C ILE A 23 -19.13 -14.06 -5.32
N SER A 24 -19.40 -15.29 -5.81
CA SER A 24 -20.10 -15.51 -7.08
C SER A 24 -21.53 -14.98 -7.05
N GLU A 25 -22.17 -14.97 -5.90
CA GLU A 25 -23.53 -14.48 -5.68
C GLU A 25 -23.57 -12.99 -5.28
N ASP A 26 -22.43 -12.37 -4.93
CA ASP A 26 -22.33 -10.95 -4.53
C ASP A 26 -21.97 -10.05 -5.73
N TYR A 27 -22.98 -9.75 -6.55
CA TYR A 27 -22.84 -8.83 -7.70
C TYR A 27 -22.49 -7.40 -7.28
N ALA A 28 -22.85 -6.97 -6.05
CA ALA A 28 -22.51 -5.65 -5.54
C ALA A 28 -20.98 -5.57 -5.32
N LEU A 29 -20.40 -6.57 -4.68
CA LEU A 29 -18.96 -6.68 -4.49
C LEU A 29 -18.22 -6.71 -5.84
N GLN A 30 -18.67 -7.55 -6.80
CA GLN A 30 -18.08 -7.62 -8.13
C GLN A 30 -18.14 -6.27 -8.87
N SER A 31 -19.25 -5.52 -8.75
CA SER A 31 -19.41 -4.22 -9.42
C SER A 31 -18.43 -3.17 -8.93
N VAL A 32 -17.96 -3.25 -7.67
CA VAL A 32 -16.96 -2.35 -7.11
C VAL A 32 -15.64 -2.42 -7.89
N ALA A 33 -15.23 -3.59 -8.38
CA ALA A 33 -14.04 -3.73 -9.22
C ALA A 33 -14.14 -2.87 -10.49
N PHE A 34 -15.29 -2.87 -11.15
CA PHE A 34 -15.53 -2.05 -12.35
C PHE A 34 -15.56 -0.55 -12.02
N LEU A 35 -16.15 -0.16 -10.90
CA LEU A 35 -16.14 1.24 -10.44
C LEU A 35 -14.71 1.72 -10.11
N ARG A 36 -13.92 0.89 -9.42
CA ARG A 36 -12.50 1.16 -9.19
C ARG A 36 -11.75 1.28 -10.52
N GLY A 37 -12.04 0.40 -11.47
CA GLY A 37 -11.46 0.47 -12.81
C GLY A 37 -11.78 1.76 -13.55
N LEU A 38 -13.02 2.23 -13.53
CA LEU A 38 -13.41 3.52 -14.11
C LEU A 38 -12.66 4.69 -13.44
N TRP A 39 -12.40 4.59 -12.15
CA TRP A 39 -11.62 5.57 -11.42
C TRP A 39 -10.18 5.66 -11.94
N PHE A 40 -9.48 4.54 -12.09
CA PHE A 40 -8.13 4.50 -12.69
C PHE A 40 -8.14 4.90 -14.18
N ASP A 41 -9.19 4.52 -14.94
CA ASP A 41 -9.34 4.92 -16.35
C ASP A 41 -9.45 6.44 -16.48
N ASN A 42 -10.13 7.11 -15.52
CA ASN A 42 -10.21 8.57 -15.48
C ASN A 42 -8.85 9.22 -15.27
N VAL A 43 -8.00 8.63 -14.43
CA VAL A 43 -6.64 9.14 -14.21
C VAL A 43 -5.84 9.14 -15.51
N ILE A 44 -5.83 8.04 -16.25
CA ILE A 44 -5.15 7.94 -17.55
C ILE A 44 -5.77 8.92 -18.56
N ALA A 45 -7.10 9.02 -18.58
CA ALA A 45 -7.78 9.97 -19.46
C ALA A 45 -7.35 11.43 -19.17
N CYS A 46 -7.21 11.80 -17.89
CA CYS A 46 -6.75 13.14 -17.51
C CYS A 46 -5.28 13.40 -17.87
N TYR A 47 -4.40 12.40 -17.75
CA TYR A 47 -3.01 12.52 -18.24
C TYR A 47 -2.96 12.84 -19.74
N ILE A 48 -3.73 12.10 -20.54
CA ILE A 48 -3.76 12.31 -22.01
C ILE A 48 -4.46 13.63 -22.37
N LEU A 49 -5.51 14.01 -21.65
CA LEU A 49 -6.28 15.23 -21.91
C LEU A 49 -5.51 16.50 -21.60
N LEU A 50 -4.61 16.49 -20.63
CA LEU A 50 -3.96 17.70 -20.08
C LEU A 50 -3.28 18.55 -21.15
N LEU A 51 -2.48 17.94 -22.03
CA LEU A 51 -1.74 18.68 -23.06
C LEU A 51 -2.67 19.30 -24.12
N PRO A 52 -3.59 18.56 -24.78
CA PRO A 52 -4.55 19.17 -25.69
C PRO A 52 -5.40 20.26 -25.04
N LEU A 53 -5.84 20.04 -23.79
CA LEU A 53 -6.63 21.01 -23.03
C LEU A 53 -5.86 22.32 -22.83
N ALA A 54 -4.58 22.26 -22.44
CA ALA A 54 -3.72 23.43 -22.28
C ALA A 54 -3.52 24.16 -23.61
N VAL A 55 -3.30 23.42 -24.70
CA VAL A 55 -3.13 24.01 -26.05
C VAL A 55 -4.40 24.73 -26.51
N PHE A 56 -5.58 24.11 -26.34
CA PHE A 56 -6.86 24.73 -26.67
C PHE A 56 -7.18 25.92 -25.76
N TRP A 57 -6.82 25.88 -24.50
CA TRP A 57 -6.97 26.99 -23.56
C TRP A 57 -6.18 28.22 -24.02
N ILE A 58 -4.90 28.02 -24.33
CA ILE A 58 -4.04 29.09 -24.82
C ILE A 58 -4.57 29.63 -26.16
N ALA A 59 -4.89 28.75 -27.12
CA ALA A 59 -5.43 29.13 -28.41
C ALA A 59 -6.75 29.91 -28.29
N GLY A 60 -7.64 29.46 -27.39
CA GLY A 60 -8.92 30.12 -27.11
C GLY A 60 -8.77 31.51 -26.51
N TRP A 61 -7.76 31.72 -25.65
CA TRP A 61 -7.47 33.02 -25.07
C TRP A 61 -7.10 34.07 -26.14
N PHE A 62 -6.34 33.64 -27.17
CA PHE A 62 -6.00 34.48 -28.30
C PHE A 62 -7.06 34.50 -29.42
N GLY A 63 -8.18 33.79 -29.24
CA GLY A 63 -9.21 33.64 -30.27
C GLY A 63 -8.72 32.89 -31.51
N TYR A 64 -7.68 32.08 -31.34
CA TYR A 64 -7.05 31.37 -32.46
C TYR A 64 -7.77 30.05 -32.74
N THR A 65 -8.26 29.92 -33.99
CA THR A 65 -8.93 28.71 -34.48
C THR A 65 -8.35 28.32 -35.83
N ALA A 66 -7.70 27.16 -35.88
CA ALA A 66 -7.10 26.65 -37.12
C ALA A 66 -7.36 25.15 -37.26
N ARG A 67 -7.60 24.69 -38.50
CA ARG A 67 -7.89 23.30 -38.79
C ARG A 67 -6.79 22.34 -38.34
N TRP A 68 -5.53 22.78 -38.43
CA TRP A 68 -4.39 21.96 -38.01
C TRP A 68 -4.41 21.69 -36.51
N LEU A 69 -4.83 22.65 -35.68
CA LEU A 69 -4.92 22.51 -34.23
C LEU A 69 -5.87 21.37 -33.84
N TYR A 70 -7.06 21.31 -34.46
CA TYR A 70 -8.02 20.26 -34.22
C TYR A 70 -7.55 18.90 -34.76
N ARG A 71 -6.87 18.87 -35.92
CA ARG A 71 -6.30 17.67 -36.51
C ARG A 71 -5.14 17.11 -35.70
N SER A 72 -4.19 17.95 -35.29
CA SER A 72 -3.05 17.51 -34.48
C SER A 72 -3.50 16.98 -33.11
N SER A 73 -4.48 17.62 -32.46
CA SER A 73 -5.07 17.13 -31.22
C SER A 73 -5.81 15.80 -31.43
N ALA A 74 -6.53 15.62 -32.54
CA ALA A 74 -7.17 14.35 -32.86
C ALA A 74 -6.12 13.24 -33.06
N LEU A 75 -5.06 13.51 -33.81
CA LEU A 75 -3.95 12.56 -34.01
C LEU A 75 -3.24 12.22 -32.70
N PHE A 76 -3.05 13.21 -31.83
CA PHE A 76 -2.51 13.01 -30.48
C PHE A 76 -3.39 12.06 -29.66
N PHE A 77 -4.70 12.29 -29.61
CA PHE A 77 -5.62 11.42 -28.92
C PHE A 77 -5.62 10.00 -29.52
N ILE A 78 -5.68 9.88 -30.86
CA ILE A 78 -5.66 8.60 -31.54
C ILE A 78 -4.38 7.84 -31.19
N PHE A 79 -3.21 8.49 -31.23
CA PHE A 79 -1.94 7.86 -30.94
C PHE A 79 -1.89 7.33 -29.50
N PHE A 80 -2.13 8.18 -28.50
CA PHE A 80 -2.01 7.76 -27.09
C PHE A 80 -3.08 6.77 -26.66
N TYR A 81 -4.34 6.95 -27.12
CA TYR A 81 -5.39 5.98 -26.79
C TYR A 81 -5.22 4.65 -27.53
N SER A 82 -4.67 4.65 -28.74
CA SER A 82 -4.32 3.39 -29.43
C SER A 82 -3.28 2.60 -28.65
N LEU A 83 -2.24 3.29 -28.14
CA LEU A 83 -1.26 2.65 -27.26
C LEU A 83 -1.90 2.10 -26.00
N CYS A 84 -2.79 2.85 -25.36
CA CYS A 84 -3.53 2.39 -24.18
C CYS A 84 -4.41 1.18 -24.49
N PHE A 85 -5.09 1.14 -25.64
CA PHE A 85 -5.94 0.00 -26.03
C PHE A 85 -5.13 -1.24 -26.40
N ILE A 86 -3.96 -1.07 -27.03
CA ILE A 86 -3.01 -2.17 -27.27
C ILE A 86 -2.58 -2.79 -25.95
N ILE A 87 -2.14 -1.97 -24.97
CA ILE A 87 -1.72 -2.44 -23.65
C ILE A 87 -2.89 -3.14 -22.94
N SER A 88 -4.11 -2.58 -23.02
CA SER A 88 -5.29 -3.14 -22.37
C SER A 88 -5.77 -4.44 -23.02
N ALA A 89 -5.65 -4.57 -24.33
CA ALA A 89 -5.96 -5.81 -25.05
C ALA A 89 -4.91 -6.89 -24.78
N ALA A 90 -3.61 -6.52 -24.80
CA ALA A 90 -2.51 -7.43 -24.45
C ALA A 90 -2.58 -7.89 -22.99
N ASN A 91 -3.18 -7.08 -22.11
CA ASN A 91 -3.39 -7.46 -20.71
C ASN A 91 -4.32 -8.68 -20.56
N ILE A 92 -5.22 -8.94 -21.48
CA ILE A 92 -6.16 -10.08 -21.39
C ILE A 92 -5.39 -11.40 -21.36
N PRO A 93 -4.62 -11.79 -22.39
CA PRO A 93 -3.84 -13.02 -22.36
C PRO A 93 -2.70 -12.99 -21.33
N TYR A 94 -2.09 -11.84 -21.10
CA TYR A 94 -1.06 -11.69 -20.07
C TYR A 94 -1.62 -12.03 -18.69
N PHE A 95 -2.79 -11.52 -18.36
CA PHE A 95 -3.45 -11.78 -17.08
C PHE A 95 -3.85 -13.26 -16.93
N ALA A 96 -4.40 -13.86 -18.00
CA ALA A 96 -4.77 -15.28 -17.99
C ALA A 96 -3.57 -16.19 -17.68
N TYR A 97 -2.37 -15.80 -18.12
CA TYR A 97 -1.15 -16.58 -17.87
C TYR A 97 -0.49 -16.28 -16.53
N PHE A 98 -0.34 -14.99 -16.16
CA PHE A 98 0.43 -14.56 -14.97
C PHE A 98 -0.44 -14.24 -13.77
N PHE A 99 -1.75 -14.15 -13.94
CA PHE A 99 -2.72 -13.71 -12.93
C PHE A 99 -2.36 -12.34 -12.32
N LYS A 100 -1.81 -11.44 -13.14
CA LYS A 100 -1.35 -10.09 -12.78
C LYS A 100 -1.55 -9.13 -13.94
N PRO A 101 -1.90 -7.85 -13.71
CA PRO A 101 -1.90 -6.85 -14.77
C PRO A 101 -0.49 -6.65 -15.35
N ILE A 102 -0.45 -6.26 -16.63
CA ILE A 102 0.81 -5.89 -17.30
C ILE A 102 1.59 -4.89 -16.43
N ASN A 103 2.87 -5.15 -16.26
CA ASN A 103 3.81 -4.33 -15.50
C ASN A 103 5.15 -4.21 -16.26
N SER A 104 6.12 -3.51 -15.67
CA SER A 104 7.43 -3.21 -16.27
C SER A 104 8.22 -4.44 -16.72
N SER A 105 7.95 -5.64 -16.18
CA SER A 105 8.65 -6.86 -16.63
C SER A 105 8.41 -7.20 -18.10
N ILE A 106 7.33 -6.66 -18.71
CA ILE A 106 7.07 -6.84 -20.14
C ILE A 106 8.17 -6.25 -21.03
N PHE A 107 8.92 -5.26 -20.53
CA PHE A 107 10.02 -4.67 -21.29
C PHE A 107 11.16 -5.66 -21.54
N ASN A 108 11.35 -6.66 -20.70
CA ASN A 108 12.32 -7.72 -20.90
C ASN A 108 12.01 -8.58 -22.15
N TRP A 109 10.75 -8.57 -22.59
CA TRP A 109 10.35 -9.32 -23.79
C TRP A 109 10.84 -8.68 -25.08
N PHE A 110 11.19 -7.39 -25.06
CA PHE A 110 11.78 -6.71 -26.22
C PHE A 110 13.19 -7.23 -26.55
N ASP A 111 13.90 -7.78 -25.57
CA ASP A 111 15.20 -8.42 -25.78
C ASP A 111 15.08 -9.68 -26.65
N TYR A 112 13.86 -10.28 -26.69
CA TYR A 112 13.52 -11.47 -27.44
C TYR A 112 12.35 -11.20 -28.41
N ALA A 113 12.37 -10.04 -29.08
CA ALA A 113 11.23 -9.55 -29.88
C ALA A 113 10.77 -10.54 -30.96
N GLY A 114 11.68 -11.29 -31.61
CA GLY A 114 11.35 -12.31 -32.62
C GLY A 114 10.57 -13.49 -32.02
N THR A 115 11.01 -14.00 -30.88
CA THR A 115 10.32 -15.09 -30.15
C THR A 115 8.96 -14.62 -29.65
N THR A 116 8.89 -13.42 -29.08
CA THR A 116 7.65 -12.82 -28.58
C THR A 116 6.64 -12.63 -29.71
N ALA A 117 7.07 -12.12 -30.86
CA ALA A 117 6.20 -11.99 -32.04
C ALA A 117 5.70 -13.38 -32.52
N GLY A 118 6.58 -14.38 -32.56
CA GLY A 118 6.20 -15.75 -32.90
C GLY A 118 5.13 -16.32 -31.97
N MET A 119 5.24 -16.07 -30.67
CA MET A 119 4.23 -16.47 -29.69
C MET A 119 2.91 -15.73 -29.90
N VAL A 120 2.94 -14.39 -30.07
CA VAL A 120 1.73 -13.58 -30.22
C VAL A 120 0.93 -13.95 -31.48
N PHE A 121 1.60 -14.25 -32.59
CA PHE A 121 0.94 -14.60 -33.85
C PHE A 121 0.73 -16.11 -34.02
N GLY A 122 1.42 -16.95 -33.26
CA GLY A 122 1.26 -18.41 -33.31
C GLY A 122 0.16 -18.95 -32.41
N GLU A 123 -0.24 -18.20 -31.38
CA GLU A 123 -1.22 -18.63 -30.38
C GLU A 123 -2.63 -18.12 -30.72
N THR A 124 -3.54 -19.05 -31.05
CA THR A 124 -4.89 -18.71 -31.53
C THR A 124 -5.76 -18.05 -30.47
N SER A 125 -5.52 -18.32 -29.20
CA SER A 125 -6.23 -17.69 -28.07
C SER A 125 -6.03 -16.18 -28.00
N TYR A 126 -4.97 -15.64 -28.63
CA TYR A 126 -4.69 -14.20 -28.67
C TYR A 126 -5.44 -13.44 -29.77
N TYR A 127 -6.03 -14.15 -30.74
CA TYR A 127 -6.69 -13.50 -31.88
C TYR A 127 -7.92 -12.67 -31.47
N LEU A 128 -8.72 -13.15 -30.52
CA LEU A 128 -9.87 -12.40 -30.03
C LEU A 128 -9.45 -11.11 -29.28
N PRO A 129 -8.53 -11.13 -28.31
CA PRO A 129 -7.98 -9.90 -27.73
C PRO A 129 -7.39 -8.91 -28.74
N ILE A 130 -6.65 -9.39 -29.74
CA ILE A 130 -6.12 -8.56 -30.82
C ILE A 130 -7.26 -7.91 -31.63
N ALA A 131 -8.26 -8.69 -32.03
CA ALA A 131 -9.41 -8.17 -32.78
C ALA A 131 -10.21 -7.12 -31.98
N LEU A 132 -10.40 -7.34 -30.68
CA LEU A 132 -11.04 -6.37 -29.77
C LEU A 132 -10.23 -5.07 -29.66
N GLY A 133 -8.91 -5.17 -29.52
CA GLY A 133 -8.03 -4.01 -29.49
C GLY A 133 -8.07 -3.21 -30.78
N LEU A 134 -7.95 -3.88 -31.94
CA LEU A 134 -8.01 -3.22 -33.26
C LEU A 134 -9.39 -2.56 -33.49
N THR A 135 -10.46 -3.21 -33.10
CA THR A 135 -11.82 -2.68 -33.18
C THR A 135 -11.99 -1.42 -32.32
N ALA A 136 -11.47 -1.46 -31.09
CA ALA A 136 -11.48 -0.30 -30.19
C ALA A 136 -10.69 0.89 -30.80
N ILE A 137 -9.52 0.62 -31.37
CA ILE A 137 -8.69 1.65 -32.04
C ILE A 137 -9.44 2.24 -33.24
N ALA A 138 -9.97 1.43 -34.12
CA ALA A 138 -10.69 1.87 -35.32
C ALA A 138 -11.94 2.70 -34.96
N ALA A 139 -12.75 2.22 -34.03
CA ALA A 139 -13.94 2.93 -33.56
C ALA A 139 -13.57 4.26 -32.88
N PHE A 140 -12.57 4.26 -32.01
CA PHE A 140 -12.10 5.48 -31.35
C PHE A 140 -11.55 6.50 -32.35
N ALA A 141 -10.72 6.06 -33.29
CA ALA A 141 -10.17 6.91 -34.34
C ALA A 141 -11.28 7.55 -35.21
N TYR A 142 -12.25 6.75 -35.62
CA TYR A 142 -13.39 7.23 -36.38
C TYR A 142 -14.18 8.32 -35.62
N ILE A 143 -14.52 8.03 -34.37
CA ILE A 143 -15.26 8.97 -33.51
C ILE A 143 -14.46 10.26 -33.30
N THR A 144 -13.18 10.15 -32.98
CA THR A 144 -12.29 11.29 -32.70
C THR A 144 -12.14 12.19 -33.93
N LEU A 145 -11.96 11.61 -35.12
CA LEU A 145 -11.87 12.38 -36.37
C LEU A 145 -13.18 13.09 -36.71
N ARG A 146 -14.33 12.41 -36.50
CA ARG A 146 -15.66 13.01 -36.68
C ARG A 146 -15.87 14.17 -35.72
N LEU A 147 -15.60 13.99 -34.43
CA LEU A 147 -15.74 15.04 -33.42
C LEU A 147 -14.81 16.21 -33.70
N SER A 148 -13.55 15.95 -34.02
CA SER A 148 -12.56 16.98 -34.38
C SER A 148 -13.06 17.86 -35.53
N ARG A 149 -13.60 17.26 -36.60
CA ARG A 149 -14.19 17.96 -37.72
C ARG A 149 -15.41 18.80 -37.32
N THR A 150 -16.31 18.22 -36.53
CA THR A 150 -17.52 18.89 -36.03
C THR A 150 -17.17 20.09 -35.16
N PHE A 151 -16.28 19.93 -34.20
CA PHE A 151 -15.84 21.01 -33.31
C PHE A 151 -15.12 22.14 -34.09
N PHE A 152 -14.29 21.79 -35.06
CA PHE A 152 -13.66 22.80 -35.93
C PHE A 152 -14.73 23.60 -36.69
N LEU A 153 -15.73 22.94 -37.29
CA LEU A 153 -16.80 23.64 -38.03
C LEU A 153 -17.65 24.53 -37.13
N LEU A 154 -17.99 24.05 -35.92
CA LEU A 154 -18.70 24.84 -34.91
C LEU A 154 -17.90 26.08 -34.49
N SER A 155 -16.63 25.88 -34.21
CA SER A 155 -15.71 26.98 -33.83
C SER A 155 -15.53 28.00 -34.93
N ARG A 156 -15.41 27.55 -36.17
CA ARG A 156 -15.26 28.43 -37.35
C ARG A 156 -16.53 29.27 -37.63
N ASN A 157 -17.70 28.68 -37.42
CA ASN A 157 -19.00 29.30 -37.71
C ASN A 157 -19.56 30.08 -36.50
N ALA A 158 -18.86 30.08 -35.36
CA ALA A 158 -19.28 30.84 -34.20
C ALA A 158 -19.18 32.35 -34.46
N ALA A 159 -20.23 33.08 -34.10
CA ALA A 159 -20.21 34.53 -34.17
C ALA A 159 -19.12 35.12 -33.25
N PRO A 160 -18.44 36.20 -33.66
CA PRO A 160 -17.47 36.85 -32.79
C PRO A 160 -18.16 37.34 -31.50
N PRO A 161 -17.50 37.24 -30.35
CA PRO A 161 -18.11 37.69 -29.10
C PRO A 161 -18.34 39.18 -29.11
N ALA A 162 -19.51 39.62 -28.58
CA ALA A 162 -19.88 41.05 -28.50
C ALA A 162 -18.86 41.86 -27.67
N ASN A 163 -18.21 41.25 -26.69
CA ASN A 163 -17.15 41.86 -25.89
C ASN A 163 -15.95 40.92 -25.79
N ARG A 164 -14.86 41.26 -26.49
CA ARG A 164 -13.64 40.43 -26.54
C ARG A 164 -12.99 40.24 -25.16
N TRP A 165 -12.99 41.27 -24.32
CA TRP A 165 -12.40 41.18 -22.98
C TRP A 165 -13.17 40.27 -22.06
N LYS A 166 -14.51 40.34 -22.09
CA LYS A 166 -15.34 39.40 -21.31
C LYS A 166 -15.17 37.97 -21.80
N ALA A 167 -15.10 37.73 -23.10
CA ALA A 167 -14.88 36.41 -23.66
C ALA A 167 -13.49 35.87 -23.30
N ALA A 168 -12.43 36.69 -23.38
CA ALA A 168 -11.08 36.28 -22.98
C ALA A 168 -11.00 35.96 -21.47
N ALA A 169 -11.61 36.80 -20.63
CA ALA A 169 -11.68 36.52 -19.18
C ALA A 169 -12.44 35.24 -18.87
N PHE A 170 -13.58 35.01 -19.54
CA PHE A 170 -14.34 33.76 -19.38
C PHE A 170 -13.52 32.53 -19.82
N THR A 171 -12.88 32.61 -21.00
CA THR A 171 -12.03 31.53 -21.54
C THR A 171 -10.86 31.26 -20.60
N PHE A 172 -10.26 32.30 -20.01
CA PHE A 172 -9.18 32.14 -19.04
C PHE A 172 -9.66 31.40 -17.78
N VAL A 173 -10.75 31.88 -17.15
CA VAL A 173 -11.28 31.30 -15.92
C VAL A 173 -11.78 29.87 -16.17
N ALA A 174 -12.55 29.64 -17.24
CA ALA A 174 -13.06 28.32 -17.57
C ALA A 174 -11.93 27.33 -17.90
N GLY A 175 -10.93 27.75 -18.67
CA GLY A 175 -9.77 26.93 -18.98
C GLY A 175 -8.91 26.61 -17.75
N ALA A 176 -8.67 27.61 -16.89
CA ALA A 176 -7.96 27.38 -15.63
C ALA A 176 -8.71 26.39 -14.73
N ALA A 177 -10.05 26.53 -14.65
CA ALA A 177 -10.88 25.59 -13.89
C ALA A 177 -10.82 24.17 -14.47
N LEU A 178 -10.91 24.02 -15.80
CA LEU A 178 -10.82 22.71 -16.46
C LEU A 178 -9.43 22.06 -16.27
N ILE A 179 -8.36 22.85 -16.37
CA ILE A 179 -7.00 22.37 -16.08
C ILE A 179 -6.87 21.96 -14.61
N GLY A 180 -7.39 22.75 -13.68
CA GLY A 180 -7.45 22.40 -12.26
C GLY A 180 -8.20 21.10 -12.01
N LEU A 181 -9.36 20.91 -12.65
CA LEU A 181 -10.12 19.65 -12.59
C LEU A 181 -9.34 18.49 -13.20
N CYS A 182 -8.59 18.72 -14.28
CA CYS A 182 -7.75 17.71 -14.90
C CYS A 182 -6.61 17.27 -13.96
N PHE A 183 -5.94 18.21 -13.29
CA PHE A 183 -4.94 17.91 -12.26
C PHE A 183 -5.55 17.17 -11.08
N PHE A 184 -6.76 17.53 -10.64
CA PHE A 184 -7.48 16.79 -9.62
C PHE A 184 -7.82 15.36 -10.09
N GLY A 185 -8.21 15.20 -11.36
CA GLY A 185 -8.44 13.90 -11.99
C GLY A 185 -7.18 13.03 -12.06
N ILE A 186 -6.01 13.64 -12.39
CA ILE A 186 -4.70 12.96 -12.34
C ILE A 186 -4.36 12.53 -10.92
N ARG A 187 -4.56 13.41 -9.93
CA ARG A 187 -4.38 13.08 -8.52
C ARG A 187 -5.26 11.91 -8.08
N GLY A 188 -6.45 11.80 -8.64
CA GLY A 188 -7.40 10.71 -8.49
C GLY A 188 -8.19 10.71 -7.18
N ARG A 189 -7.80 11.47 -6.14
CA ARG A 189 -8.46 11.44 -4.84
C ARG A 189 -8.20 12.73 -4.02
N ARG A 190 -8.99 12.91 -2.94
CA ARG A 190 -8.88 14.08 -2.04
C ARG A 190 -7.83 13.93 -0.93
N GLY A 191 -7.39 12.71 -0.62
CA GLY A 191 -6.45 12.41 0.45
C GLY A 191 -5.06 13.07 0.27
N TYR A 192 -4.19 12.91 1.25
CA TYR A 192 -2.84 13.48 1.24
C TYR A 192 -1.97 12.96 0.09
N ASN A 193 -2.10 11.68 -0.22
CA ASN A 193 -1.35 11.04 -1.30
C ASN A 193 -2.17 10.96 -2.60
N PRO A 194 -1.56 11.04 -3.78
CA PRO A 194 -2.24 10.70 -5.03
C PRO A 194 -2.62 9.22 -5.07
N ILE A 195 -3.53 8.86 -5.97
CA ILE A 195 -3.97 7.48 -6.13
C ILE A 195 -2.79 6.55 -6.44
N LYS A 196 -2.79 5.37 -5.79
CA LYS A 196 -1.84 4.29 -6.02
C LYS A 196 -2.59 3.00 -6.34
N VAL A 197 -1.88 2.00 -6.88
CA VAL A 197 -2.44 0.66 -7.20
C VAL A 197 -3.18 0.05 -6.00
N SER A 198 -2.68 0.28 -4.80
CA SER A 198 -3.29 -0.14 -3.53
C SER A 198 -4.77 0.28 -3.35
N GLN A 199 -5.21 1.34 -4.01
CA GLN A 199 -6.62 1.77 -3.98
C GLN A 199 -7.56 0.83 -4.74
N ALA A 200 -7.05 -0.05 -5.59
CA ALA A 200 -7.86 -1.08 -6.22
C ALA A 200 -8.24 -2.20 -5.25
N TYR A 201 -7.45 -2.40 -4.18
CA TYR A 201 -7.65 -3.46 -3.20
C TYR A 201 -8.73 -3.08 -2.19
N TYR A 202 -9.87 -3.79 -2.21
CA TYR A 202 -11.02 -3.49 -1.38
C TYR A 202 -11.68 -4.74 -0.75
N CYS A 203 -11.27 -5.93 -1.17
CA CYS A 203 -11.77 -7.20 -0.66
C CYS A 203 -10.64 -8.24 -0.59
N ASN A 204 -10.95 -9.44 -0.11
CA ASN A 204 -9.98 -10.52 0.02
C ASN A 204 -9.84 -11.38 -1.25
N ASP A 205 -10.61 -11.07 -2.29
CA ASP A 205 -10.51 -11.75 -3.57
C ASP A 205 -9.42 -11.10 -4.45
N ALA A 206 -8.42 -11.89 -4.82
CA ALA A 206 -7.27 -11.41 -5.56
C ALA A 206 -7.61 -11.00 -7.00
N PHE A 207 -8.58 -11.68 -7.63
CA PHE A 207 -8.99 -11.36 -9.00
C PHE A 207 -9.73 -10.02 -9.05
N LEU A 208 -10.72 -9.82 -8.19
CA LEU A 208 -11.51 -8.58 -8.13
C LEU A 208 -10.66 -7.35 -7.83
N ASN A 209 -9.70 -7.48 -6.92
CA ASN A 209 -8.76 -6.41 -6.61
C ASN A 209 -7.93 -6.01 -7.85
N GLN A 210 -7.45 -7.00 -8.59
CA GLN A 210 -6.61 -6.76 -9.77
C GLN A 210 -7.42 -6.31 -11.00
N LEU A 211 -8.66 -6.78 -11.15
CA LEU A 211 -9.59 -6.37 -12.21
C LEU A 211 -9.86 -4.85 -12.16
N GLY A 212 -9.86 -4.27 -10.96
CA GLY A 212 -10.01 -2.82 -10.75
C GLY A 212 -8.80 -1.98 -11.19
N ILE A 213 -7.66 -2.58 -11.51
CA ILE A 213 -6.46 -1.84 -11.90
C ILE A 213 -6.50 -1.57 -13.42
N ASN A 214 -6.27 -0.32 -13.82
CA ASN A 214 -6.02 -0.02 -15.23
C ASN A 214 -4.60 -0.49 -15.63
N PRO A 215 -4.43 -1.35 -16.65
CA PRO A 215 -3.12 -1.92 -16.99
C PRO A 215 -2.10 -0.86 -17.47
N VAL A 216 -2.54 0.23 -18.07
CA VAL A 216 -1.65 1.34 -18.46
C VAL A 216 -1.12 2.06 -17.21
N PHE A 217 -2.00 2.29 -16.22
CA PHE A 217 -1.59 2.88 -14.94
C PHE A 217 -0.59 1.97 -14.22
N ASN A 218 -0.86 0.66 -14.20
CA ASN A 218 0.03 -0.33 -13.57
C ASN A 218 1.41 -0.37 -14.26
N LEU A 219 1.43 -0.41 -15.60
CA LEU A 219 2.66 -0.39 -16.37
C LEU A 219 3.47 0.87 -16.12
N MET A 220 2.82 2.04 -16.14
CA MET A 220 3.47 3.32 -15.90
C MET A 220 4.06 3.40 -14.49
N THR A 221 3.29 3.06 -13.47
CA THR A 221 3.73 3.15 -12.07
C THR A 221 4.80 2.13 -11.75
N SER A 222 4.68 0.89 -12.24
CA SER A 222 5.71 -0.13 -12.05
C SER A 222 7.03 0.23 -12.74
N ALA A 223 6.98 0.78 -13.96
CA ALA A 223 8.18 1.24 -14.66
C ALA A 223 8.89 2.38 -13.92
N ILE A 224 8.12 3.32 -13.33
CA ILE A 224 8.67 4.39 -12.50
C ILE A 224 9.31 3.79 -11.23
N ASP A 225 8.62 2.87 -10.56
CA ASP A 225 9.10 2.29 -9.30
C ASP A 225 10.35 1.43 -9.51
N ASP A 226 10.42 0.63 -10.57
CA ASP A 226 11.60 -0.21 -10.86
C ASP A 226 12.83 0.62 -11.25
N ASN A 227 12.62 1.81 -11.83
CA ASN A 227 13.73 2.73 -12.16
C ASN A 227 14.21 3.57 -10.97
N ARG A 228 13.56 3.52 -9.82
CA ARG A 228 14.04 4.20 -8.61
C ARG A 228 15.33 3.54 -8.12
N LYS A 229 16.29 4.36 -7.71
CA LYS A 229 17.59 3.88 -7.20
C LYS A 229 17.42 2.96 -5.99
N GLU A 230 16.41 3.23 -5.15
CA GLU A 230 16.10 2.47 -3.94
C GLU A 230 15.64 1.03 -4.23
N ASN A 231 15.07 0.80 -5.42
CA ASN A 231 14.51 -0.50 -5.81
C ASN A 231 15.47 -1.33 -6.66
N ARG A 232 16.68 -0.84 -6.95
CA ARG A 232 17.67 -1.60 -7.70
C ARG A 232 18.22 -2.74 -6.84
N LEU A 233 18.30 -3.94 -7.43
CA LEU A 233 18.96 -5.07 -6.78
C LEU A 233 20.46 -4.78 -6.63
N LEU A 234 20.98 -5.06 -5.43
CA LEU A 234 22.39 -4.97 -5.13
C LEU A 234 23.01 -6.37 -5.23
N HIS A 235 23.94 -6.54 -6.15
CA HIS A 235 24.75 -7.77 -6.25
C HIS A 235 26.04 -7.54 -5.43
N LEU A 236 26.01 -7.93 -4.15
CA LEU A 236 27.14 -7.73 -3.22
C LEU A 236 28.14 -8.90 -3.26
N MET A 237 27.66 -10.12 -3.55
CA MET A 237 28.46 -11.34 -3.64
C MET A 237 27.73 -12.41 -4.46
N ALA A 238 28.39 -13.51 -4.75
CA ALA A 238 27.76 -14.67 -5.40
C ALA A 238 26.67 -15.28 -4.48
N GLU A 239 25.59 -15.79 -5.07
CA GLU A 239 24.44 -16.32 -4.33
C GLU A 239 24.83 -17.49 -3.43
N ASP A 240 25.60 -18.44 -3.95
CA ASP A 240 26.08 -19.61 -3.18
C ASP A 240 26.91 -19.20 -1.97
N GLU A 241 27.75 -18.18 -2.12
CA GLU A 241 28.55 -17.62 -1.03
C GLU A 241 27.64 -16.94 0.02
N ALA A 242 26.65 -16.18 -0.42
CA ALA A 242 25.69 -15.54 0.47
C ALA A 242 24.92 -16.58 1.30
N ILE A 243 24.42 -17.64 0.65
CA ILE A 243 23.72 -18.75 1.30
C ILE A 243 24.63 -19.42 2.35
N ALA A 244 25.86 -19.77 1.98
CA ALA A 244 26.80 -20.43 2.88
C ALA A 244 27.13 -19.56 4.11
N ARG A 245 27.28 -18.24 3.93
CA ARG A 245 27.49 -17.30 5.04
C ARG A 245 26.29 -17.23 5.99
N VAL A 246 25.08 -17.13 5.45
CA VAL A 246 23.85 -17.10 6.26
C VAL A 246 23.65 -18.42 7.02
N GLN A 247 23.89 -19.58 6.37
CA GLN A 247 23.84 -20.88 7.04
C GLN A 247 24.85 -20.97 8.20
N THR A 248 26.04 -20.43 8.01
CA THR A 248 27.07 -20.36 9.05
C THR A 248 26.61 -19.48 10.21
N LEU A 249 26.06 -18.29 9.94
CA LEU A 249 25.54 -17.38 10.96
C LEU A 249 24.36 -18.00 11.75
N LEU A 250 23.49 -18.74 11.08
CA LEU A 250 22.38 -19.46 11.73
C LEU A 250 22.82 -20.73 12.46
N GLY A 251 24.09 -21.14 12.31
CA GLY A 251 24.63 -22.38 12.91
C GLY A 251 23.98 -23.66 12.35
N ARG A 252 23.36 -23.60 11.17
CA ARG A 252 22.58 -24.71 10.60
C ARG A 252 22.70 -24.77 9.07
N LYS A 253 22.66 -25.99 8.52
CA LYS A 253 22.42 -26.22 7.10
C LYS A 253 20.91 -26.07 6.83
N GLY A 254 20.56 -25.57 5.64
CA GLY A 254 19.18 -25.46 5.20
C GLY A 254 18.48 -26.82 5.03
N MET A 255 17.17 -26.78 4.85
CA MET A 255 16.36 -27.96 4.55
C MET A 255 16.21 -28.12 3.05
N ASP A 256 16.52 -29.32 2.55
CA ASP A 256 16.37 -29.62 1.12
C ASP A 256 14.90 -29.48 0.67
N GLY A 257 14.71 -28.88 -0.49
CA GLY A 257 13.40 -28.76 -1.14
C GLY A 257 12.48 -27.66 -0.62
N ILE A 258 12.86 -26.89 0.44
CA ILE A 258 12.06 -25.76 0.95
C ILE A 258 12.80 -24.44 0.73
N SER A 259 13.87 -24.23 1.48
CA SER A 259 14.73 -23.06 1.38
C SER A 259 16.11 -23.39 1.93
N PRO A 260 17.20 -22.89 1.32
CA PRO A 260 18.56 -23.16 1.80
C PRO A 260 18.83 -22.62 3.22
N ILE A 261 17.97 -21.74 3.73
CA ILE A 261 18.07 -21.18 5.10
C ILE A 261 16.92 -21.62 6.01
N ALA A 262 15.99 -22.44 5.54
CA ALA A 262 14.90 -22.97 6.37
C ALA A 262 15.43 -23.85 7.49
N ARG A 263 14.78 -23.80 8.65
CA ARG A 263 15.09 -24.66 9.80
C ARG A 263 13.81 -25.23 10.41
N ARG A 264 13.88 -26.45 10.88
CA ARG A 264 12.82 -27.07 11.64
C ARG A 264 12.98 -26.72 13.13
N VAL A 265 11.92 -26.22 13.72
CA VAL A 265 11.81 -26.00 15.17
C VAL A 265 10.73 -26.95 15.67
N GLU A 266 11.06 -27.80 16.63
CA GLU A 266 10.10 -28.68 17.25
C GLU A 266 9.45 -27.96 18.44
N ALA A 267 8.15 -28.12 18.59
CA ALA A 267 7.42 -27.54 19.70
C ALA A 267 7.61 -28.39 20.94
N ASP A 268 7.87 -27.76 22.09
CA ASP A 268 8.02 -28.42 23.38
C ASP A 268 6.68 -28.79 24.04
N SER A 269 5.56 -28.31 23.48
CA SER A 269 4.22 -28.50 24.01
C SER A 269 3.15 -28.54 22.92
N LEU A 270 1.96 -29.01 23.27
CA LEU A 270 0.81 -28.95 22.36
C LEU A 270 0.44 -27.49 22.05
N PRO A 271 0.08 -27.17 20.78
CA PRO A 271 -0.28 -25.82 20.38
C PRO A 271 -1.53 -25.35 21.12
N THR A 272 -1.48 -24.15 21.69
CA THR A 272 -2.63 -23.48 22.29
C THR A 272 -3.17 -22.44 21.32
N ARG A 273 -4.49 -22.40 21.13
CA ARG A 273 -5.14 -21.38 20.28
C ARG A 273 -5.41 -20.12 21.11
N ARG A 274 -4.41 -19.25 21.21
CA ARG A 274 -4.54 -17.95 21.88
C ARG A 274 -4.81 -16.88 20.87
N ASN A 275 -5.53 -15.85 21.26
CA ASN A 275 -5.51 -14.59 20.52
C ASN A 275 -4.14 -13.95 20.63
N VAL A 276 -3.75 -13.20 19.62
CA VAL A 276 -2.49 -12.45 19.60
C VAL A 276 -2.77 -11.00 19.21
N VAL A 277 -2.35 -10.08 20.06
CA VAL A 277 -2.41 -8.63 19.81
C VAL A 277 -0.99 -8.10 19.77
N VAL A 278 -0.55 -7.63 18.62
CA VAL A 278 0.76 -7.01 18.42
C VAL A 278 0.59 -5.50 18.37
N ILE A 279 1.33 -4.78 19.20
CA ILE A 279 1.44 -3.32 19.16
C ILE A 279 2.81 -2.99 18.59
N LEU A 280 2.84 -2.51 17.34
CA LEU A 280 4.03 -1.96 16.70
C LEU A 280 4.12 -0.48 17.06
N MET A 281 5.07 -0.14 17.92
CA MET A 281 5.23 1.20 18.47
C MET A 281 6.15 2.02 17.55
N GLU A 282 5.60 3.06 16.94
CA GLU A 282 6.31 3.99 16.04
C GLU A 282 7.54 4.59 16.72
N SER A 283 8.70 4.40 16.08
CA SER A 283 9.99 5.01 16.48
C SER A 283 10.35 4.80 17.95
N MET A 284 9.91 3.69 18.58
CA MET A 284 10.12 3.42 19.99
C MET A 284 11.50 2.79 20.24
N SER A 285 12.50 3.64 20.45
CA SER A 285 13.82 3.20 20.92
C SER A 285 13.74 2.72 22.37
N ALA A 286 14.47 1.65 22.69
CA ALA A 286 14.72 1.23 24.07
C ALA A 286 15.34 2.35 24.90
N HIS A 287 16.19 3.18 24.29
CA HIS A 287 16.84 4.32 24.94
C HIS A 287 15.87 5.44 25.39
N LEU A 288 14.60 5.39 25.06
CA LEU A 288 13.55 6.28 25.58
C LEU A 288 12.96 5.79 26.91
N MET A 289 13.25 4.55 27.31
CA MET A 289 12.73 3.94 28.53
C MET A 289 13.74 4.12 29.68
N GLN A 290 13.22 4.40 30.87
CA GLN A 290 14.06 4.51 32.08
C GLN A 290 14.75 3.18 32.41
N THR A 291 14.10 2.06 32.11
CA THR A 291 14.68 0.70 32.23
C THR A 291 16.00 0.54 31.48
N PHE A 292 16.19 1.27 30.38
CA PHE A 292 17.41 1.24 29.57
C PHE A 292 18.31 2.47 29.78
N GLY A 293 18.10 3.22 30.87
CA GLY A 293 18.98 4.29 31.30
C GLY A 293 18.56 5.69 30.88
N HIS A 294 17.35 5.91 30.35
CA HIS A 294 16.87 7.26 30.13
C HIS A 294 16.73 8.02 31.45
N GLU A 295 17.24 9.25 31.51
CA GLU A 295 17.26 10.03 32.74
C GLU A 295 15.84 10.40 33.23
N THR A 296 14.96 10.73 32.30
CA THR A 296 13.57 11.12 32.59
C THR A 296 12.63 9.93 32.42
N SER A 297 11.66 9.78 33.32
CA SER A 297 10.63 8.75 33.21
C SER A 297 9.58 9.16 32.15
N LEU A 298 9.88 8.94 30.88
CA LEU A 298 8.98 9.23 29.77
C LEU A 298 7.91 8.15 29.57
N THR A 299 8.25 6.91 29.92
CA THR A 299 7.46 5.70 29.62
C THR A 299 7.12 4.89 30.88
N PRO A 300 6.52 5.51 31.92
CA PRO A 300 6.30 4.83 33.20
C PRO A 300 5.42 3.58 33.09
N PHE A 301 4.50 3.52 32.11
CA PHE A 301 3.69 2.34 31.91
C PHE A 301 4.51 1.21 31.25
N LEU A 302 5.23 1.50 30.18
CA LEU A 302 6.06 0.51 29.51
C LEU A 302 7.18 -0.01 30.43
N ASP A 303 7.80 0.86 31.24
CA ASP A 303 8.78 0.46 32.24
C ASP A 303 8.19 -0.49 33.30
N SER A 304 6.94 -0.22 33.74
CA SER A 304 6.22 -1.11 34.65
C SER A 304 5.83 -2.44 33.99
N LEU A 305 5.34 -2.38 32.74
CA LEU A 305 4.95 -3.56 31.96
C LEU A 305 6.15 -4.46 31.66
N TRP A 306 7.32 -3.85 31.42
CA TRP A 306 8.58 -4.54 31.21
C TRP A 306 8.89 -5.54 32.35
N GLN A 307 8.69 -5.12 33.59
CA GLN A 307 8.92 -5.97 34.77
C GLN A 307 7.85 -7.06 34.95
N GLN A 308 6.72 -6.92 34.31
CA GLN A 308 5.58 -7.84 34.41
C GLN A 308 5.45 -8.77 33.20
N SER A 309 6.38 -8.70 32.26
CA SER A 309 6.35 -9.42 30.98
C SER A 309 7.52 -10.38 30.81
N LEU A 310 7.43 -11.26 29.84
CA LEU A 310 8.59 -11.87 29.24
C LEU A 310 9.25 -10.82 28.35
N SER A 311 10.39 -10.26 28.78
CA SER A 311 11.04 -9.11 28.16
C SER A 311 12.45 -9.44 27.70
N PHE A 312 12.94 -8.76 26.66
CA PHE A 312 14.22 -9.07 26.03
C PHE A 312 15.14 -7.84 26.04
N SER A 313 16.27 -7.92 26.75
CA SER A 313 17.15 -6.77 26.98
C SER A 313 17.94 -6.33 25.75
N HIS A 314 18.20 -7.22 24.80
CA HIS A 314 18.98 -6.96 23.59
C HIS A 314 18.21 -7.37 22.34
N PHE A 315 17.12 -6.65 22.06
CA PHE A 315 16.30 -6.86 20.88
C PHE A 315 16.46 -5.70 19.89
N TYR A 316 16.66 -6.02 18.62
CA TYR A 316 17.01 -5.03 17.59
C TYR A 316 16.08 -5.11 16.39
N SER A 317 15.68 -3.95 15.88
CA SER A 317 14.97 -3.88 14.60
C SER A 317 15.92 -4.15 13.42
N SER A 318 15.39 -4.75 12.37
CA SER A 318 16.19 -5.06 11.17
C SER A 318 16.51 -3.83 10.31
N GLY A 319 15.91 -2.68 10.61
CA GLY A 319 16.10 -1.42 9.88
C GLY A 319 15.54 -0.22 10.63
N ILE A 320 15.55 0.94 9.99
CA ILE A 320 15.24 2.24 10.59
C ILE A 320 13.99 2.90 10.00
N HIS A 321 13.10 2.13 9.40
CA HIS A 321 11.84 2.61 8.82
C HIS A 321 10.70 1.67 9.18
N THR A 322 9.50 2.20 9.35
CA THR A 322 8.28 1.47 9.70
C THR A 322 8.02 0.28 8.76
N ASN A 323 8.24 0.44 7.45
CA ASN A 323 8.08 -0.69 6.52
C ASN A 323 9.07 -1.83 6.80
N HIS A 324 10.30 -1.53 7.23
CA HIS A 324 11.28 -2.55 7.64
C HIS A 324 10.81 -3.31 8.87
N GLY A 325 10.37 -2.58 9.90
CA GLY A 325 9.82 -3.17 11.12
C GLY A 325 8.62 -4.09 10.85
N MET A 326 7.70 -3.66 9.98
CA MET A 326 6.51 -4.43 9.66
C MET A 326 6.82 -5.76 8.96
N TYR A 327 7.56 -5.72 7.85
CA TYR A 327 7.80 -6.98 7.13
C TYR A 327 8.85 -7.86 7.80
N SER A 328 9.76 -7.33 8.62
CA SER A 328 10.66 -8.16 9.41
C SER A 328 9.94 -8.84 10.58
N SER A 329 9.13 -8.11 11.33
CA SER A 329 8.40 -8.66 12.48
C SER A 329 7.33 -9.68 12.05
N LEU A 330 6.61 -9.42 10.96
CA LEU A 330 5.48 -10.23 10.56
C LEU A 330 5.83 -11.35 9.58
N TYR A 331 6.89 -11.19 8.77
CA TYR A 331 7.26 -12.13 7.72
C TYR A 331 8.72 -12.62 7.81
N SER A 332 9.44 -12.23 8.87
CA SER A 332 10.86 -12.59 9.07
C SER A 332 11.76 -12.20 7.86
N PHE A 333 11.40 -11.14 7.15
CA PHE A 333 12.14 -10.68 5.98
C PHE A 333 13.05 -9.50 6.38
N PRO A 334 14.37 -9.62 6.21
CA PRO A 334 15.30 -8.59 6.66
C PRO A 334 15.15 -7.29 5.85
N ALA A 335 15.55 -6.17 6.42
CA ALA A 335 15.63 -4.90 5.71
C ALA A 335 16.61 -4.98 4.53
N MET A 336 16.16 -4.56 3.36
CA MET A 336 16.96 -4.56 2.13
C MET A 336 17.47 -3.15 1.83
N MET A 337 18.41 -2.66 2.60
CA MET A 337 18.97 -1.33 2.44
C MET A 337 17.86 -0.25 2.31
N LYS A 338 17.78 0.46 1.18
CA LYS A 338 16.78 1.49 0.93
C LYS A 338 15.48 0.96 0.31
N ARG A 339 15.44 -0.33 -0.06
CA ARG A 339 14.28 -0.90 -0.74
C ARG A 339 13.14 -1.15 0.23
N ASN A 340 11.95 -0.65 -0.11
CA ASN A 340 10.72 -1.04 0.55
C ASN A 340 10.17 -2.32 -0.13
N ALA A 341 10.22 -3.45 0.58
CA ALA A 341 9.78 -4.75 0.05
C ALA A 341 8.28 -4.84 -0.24
N MET A 342 7.46 -3.94 0.31
CA MET A 342 6.02 -3.87 0.03
C MET A 342 5.71 -3.18 -1.30
N LYS A 343 6.69 -2.50 -1.92
CA LYS A 343 6.56 -1.79 -3.19
C LYS A 343 7.28 -2.55 -4.30
N GLY A 344 6.81 -2.39 -5.52
CA GLY A 344 7.41 -2.98 -6.71
C GLY A 344 6.38 -3.12 -7.82
N SER A 345 6.84 -3.62 -8.98
CA SER A 345 6.00 -3.91 -10.15
C SER A 345 4.95 -4.99 -9.88
N VAL A 346 5.24 -5.84 -8.90
CA VAL A 346 4.37 -6.92 -8.42
C VAL A 346 4.42 -6.94 -6.91
N ILE A 347 3.25 -7.10 -6.27
CA ILE A 347 3.19 -7.28 -4.82
C ILE A 347 3.76 -8.66 -4.49
N PRO A 348 4.82 -8.73 -3.67
CA PRO A 348 5.42 -10.01 -3.33
C PRO A 348 4.49 -10.82 -2.42
N VAL A 349 4.55 -12.15 -2.55
CA VAL A 349 3.86 -13.09 -1.65
C VAL A 349 4.91 -13.64 -0.69
N TYR A 350 4.67 -13.43 0.61
CA TYR A 350 5.53 -13.92 1.69
C TYR A 350 4.77 -14.88 2.60
N SER A 351 5.47 -15.88 3.10
CA SER A 351 5.02 -16.66 4.25
C SER A 351 5.48 -15.99 5.54
N GLY A 352 4.62 -15.91 6.53
CA GLY A 352 4.92 -15.30 7.82
C GLY A 352 3.79 -15.51 8.82
N LEU A 353 3.86 -14.83 9.96
CA LEU A 353 2.85 -14.97 11.01
C LEU A 353 1.41 -14.83 10.49
N PRO A 354 1.05 -13.82 9.69
CA PRO A 354 -0.33 -13.67 9.23
C PRO A 354 -0.80 -14.83 8.35
N THR A 355 0.03 -15.30 7.41
CA THR A 355 -0.35 -16.42 6.52
C THR A 355 -0.49 -17.71 7.28
N VAL A 356 0.48 -18.02 8.15
CA VAL A 356 0.46 -19.24 8.97
C VAL A 356 -0.73 -19.25 9.93
N LEU A 357 -1.02 -18.14 10.60
CA LEU A 357 -2.14 -18.05 11.53
C LEU A 357 -3.48 -18.16 10.78
N LYS A 358 -3.61 -17.55 9.61
CA LYS A 358 -4.79 -17.70 8.75
C LYS A 358 -5.04 -19.15 8.34
N GLU A 359 -4.00 -19.88 7.91
CA GLU A 359 -4.07 -21.30 7.59
C GLU A 359 -4.50 -22.15 8.82
N ASN A 360 -4.20 -21.68 10.02
CA ASN A 360 -4.63 -22.30 11.27
C ASN A 360 -5.99 -21.80 11.78
N GLY A 361 -6.76 -21.09 10.97
CA GLY A 361 -8.12 -20.67 11.25
C GLY A 361 -8.25 -19.42 12.10
N TYR A 362 -7.21 -18.59 12.18
CA TYR A 362 -7.30 -17.27 12.81
C TYR A 362 -7.94 -16.26 11.86
N HIS A 363 -8.62 -15.27 12.44
CA HIS A 363 -9.05 -14.06 11.73
C HIS A 363 -8.02 -12.96 11.96
N ASN A 364 -7.43 -12.43 10.88
CA ASN A 364 -6.31 -11.53 10.95
C ASN A 364 -6.73 -10.08 10.66
N MET A 365 -6.44 -9.17 11.58
CA MET A 365 -6.83 -7.76 11.50
C MET A 365 -5.60 -6.85 11.60
N PHE A 366 -5.52 -5.85 10.74
CA PHE A 366 -4.48 -4.83 10.78
C PHE A 366 -5.10 -3.45 10.98
N PHE A 367 -4.62 -2.71 11.97
CA PHE A 367 -5.06 -1.36 12.29
C PHE A 367 -3.91 -0.39 12.07
N MET A 368 -4.13 0.64 11.25
CA MET A 368 -3.18 1.72 11.00
C MET A 368 -3.88 3.07 11.13
N THR A 369 -3.14 4.10 11.46
CA THR A 369 -3.67 5.45 11.68
C THR A 369 -3.92 6.22 10.39
N HIS A 370 -3.09 6.00 9.37
CA HIS A 370 -3.04 6.74 8.12
C HIS A 370 -3.84 6.09 6.98
N GLU A 371 -3.76 6.69 5.79
CA GLU A 371 -4.39 6.17 4.57
C GLU A 371 -3.90 4.76 4.22
N SER A 372 -4.83 3.88 3.86
CA SER A 372 -4.58 2.46 3.56
C SER A 372 -3.55 2.21 2.47
N GLN A 373 -3.43 3.14 1.52
CA GLN A 373 -2.45 3.04 0.43
C GLN A 373 -1.04 3.52 0.79
N TYR A 374 -0.84 4.10 1.99
CA TYR A 374 0.49 4.53 2.42
C TYR A 374 1.44 3.33 2.39
N ASP A 375 2.62 3.53 1.81
CA ASP A 375 3.65 2.49 1.61
C ASP A 375 3.16 1.19 0.95
N ASN A 376 2.02 1.23 0.24
CA ASN A 376 1.36 0.08 -0.39
C ASN A 376 0.81 -0.96 0.60
N MET A 377 0.62 -0.58 1.87
CA MET A 377 0.27 -1.49 2.97
C MET A 377 -1.00 -2.28 2.71
N ASN A 378 -2.08 -1.62 2.23
CA ASN A 378 -3.34 -2.31 2.00
C ASN A 378 -3.20 -3.46 0.99
N ALA A 379 -2.55 -3.21 -0.14
CA ALA A 379 -2.33 -4.25 -1.14
C ALA A 379 -1.40 -5.36 -0.62
N PHE A 380 -0.33 -4.97 0.07
CA PHE A 380 0.64 -5.91 0.62
C PHE A 380 0.01 -6.82 1.69
N PHE A 381 -0.67 -6.28 2.68
CA PHE A 381 -1.23 -7.06 3.77
C PHE A 381 -2.42 -7.93 3.35
N ARG A 382 -3.31 -7.44 2.46
CA ARG A 382 -4.37 -8.28 1.90
C ARG A 382 -3.82 -9.46 1.09
N THR A 383 -2.76 -9.25 0.34
CA THR A 383 -2.08 -10.32 -0.40
C THR A 383 -1.39 -11.31 0.54
N ASN A 384 -0.97 -10.86 1.72
CA ASN A 384 -0.11 -11.61 2.65
C ASN A 384 -0.81 -11.96 3.97
N GLY A 385 -2.10 -12.29 3.93
CA GLY A 385 -2.77 -13.04 5.00
C GLY A 385 -3.64 -12.23 5.95
N PHE A 386 -3.80 -10.91 5.79
CA PHE A 386 -4.76 -10.14 6.58
C PHE A 386 -6.16 -10.16 5.95
N ASP A 387 -7.19 -10.38 6.77
CA ASP A 387 -8.60 -10.41 6.38
C ASP A 387 -9.18 -9.00 6.38
N ASP A 388 -8.98 -8.26 7.46
CA ASP A 388 -9.46 -6.90 7.62
C ASP A 388 -8.32 -5.91 7.81
N ILE A 389 -8.44 -4.75 7.15
CA ILE A 389 -7.52 -3.62 7.29
C ILE A 389 -8.34 -2.39 7.64
N TYR A 390 -8.11 -1.88 8.84
CA TYR A 390 -8.70 -0.64 9.36
C TYR A 390 -7.69 0.49 9.24
N SER A 391 -8.11 1.58 8.65
CA SER A 391 -7.25 2.70 8.24
C SER A 391 -8.02 4.01 8.30
N GLN A 392 -7.39 5.13 7.98
CA GLN A 392 -7.99 6.45 8.00
C GLN A 392 -9.36 6.51 7.30
N GLU A 393 -9.56 5.71 6.26
CA GLU A 393 -10.81 5.65 5.50
C GLU A 393 -12.00 5.09 6.33
N ASN A 394 -11.72 4.40 7.43
CA ASN A 394 -12.73 3.86 8.34
C ASN A 394 -13.06 4.80 9.50
N TYR A 395 -12.27 5.86 9.70
CA TYR A 395 -12.36 6.75 10.86
C TYR A 395 -13.14 8.03 10.54
N PRO A 396 -13.79 8.66 11.52
CA PRO A 396 -14.40 9.96 11.33
C PRO A 396 -13.37 11.01 10.90
N ALA A 397 -13.72 11.84 9.92
CA ALA A 397 -12.82 12.83 9.34
C ALA A 397 -12.30 13.88 10.34
N ASP A 398 -13.10 14.17 11.37
CA ASP A 398 -12.75 15.10 12.46
C ASP A 398 -11.67 14.55 13.42
N LYS A 399 -11.38 13.25 13.35
CA LYS A 399 -10.30 12.60 14.12
C LYS A 399 -8.96 12.58 13.41
N VAL A 400 -8.95 12.89 12.11
CA VAL A 400 -7.71 12.97 11.32
C VAL A 400 -7.01 14.28 11.63
N VAL A 401 -5.81 14.20 12.20
CA VAL A 401 -5.08 15.38 12.68
C VAL A 401 -4.03 15.90 11.68
N ASN A 402 -3.48 15.03 10.85
CA ASN A 402 -2.48 15.39 9.83
C ASN A 402 -2.39 14.33 8.72
N GLY A 403 -1.34 14.38 7.87
CA GLY A 403 -1.10 13.41 6.78
C GLY A 403 -0.81 11.98 7.22
N PHE A 404 -0.56 11.77 8.51
CA PHE A 404 -0.37 10.45 9.12
C PHE A 404 -1.63 9.94 9.85
N GLY A 405 -2.75 10.64 9.70
CA GLY A 405 -4.06 10.16 10.10
C GLY A 405 -4.49 10.54 11.51
N VAL A 406 -4.97 9.56 12.25
CA VAL A 406 -5.51 9.72 13.61
C VAL A 406 -4.43 9.55 14.68
N GLN A 407 -4.70 10.01 15.90
CA GLN A 407 -3.82 9.82 17.06
C GLN A 407 -3.89 8.37 17.60
N ASP A 408 -2.87 7.95 18.33
CA ASP A 408 -2.75 6.59 18.88
C ASP A 408 -3.90 6.23 19.84
N ASP A 409 -4.31 7.15 20.69
CA ASP A 409 -5.42 6.91 21.62
C ASP A 409 -6.73 6.63 20.89
N PHE A 410 -6.99 7.36 19.79
CA PHE A 410 -8.15 7.11 18.96
C PHE A 410 -8.06 5.76 18.24
N LEU A 411 -6.89 5.41 17.68
CA LEU A 411 -6.67 4.09 17.09
C LEU A 411 -7.05 2.97 18.05
N PHE A 412 -6.58 3.06 19.29
CA PHE A 412 -6.87 2.08 20.34
C PHE A 412 -8.35 2.07 20.75
N GLN A 413 -8.98 3.22 20.87
CA GLN A 413 -10.42 3.33 21.14
C GLN A 413 -11.26 2.69 20.03
N TYR A 414 -10.85 2.84 18.78
CA TYR A 414 -11.52 2.23 17.63
C TYR A 414 -11.30 0.71 17.59
N ALA A 415 -10.11 0.24 17.90
CA ALA A 415 -9.76 -1.17 17.83
C ALA A 415 -10.51 -2.01 18.87
N LEU A 416 -10.67 -1.53 20.11
CA LEU A 416 -11.27 -2.31 21.22
C LEU A 416 -12.65 -2.90 20.86
N PRO A 417 -13.65 -2.15 20.39
CA PRO A 417 -14.95 -2.72 20.05
C PRO A 417 -14.90 -3.66 18.83
N VAL A 418 -13.91 -3.52 17.95
CA VAL A 418 -13.70 -4.47 16.84
C VAL A 418 -13.19 -5.79 17.38
N LEU A 419 -12.19 -5.75 18.28
CA LEU A 419 -11.66 -6.93 18.95
C LEU A 419 -12.74 -7.63 19.81
N ASP A 420 -13.60 -6.86 20.50
CA ASP A 420 -14.72 -7.39 21.27
C ASP A 420 -15.69 -8.19 20.38
N ARG A 421 -16.06 -7.65 19.20
CA ARG A 421 -16.92 -8.35 18.23
C ARG A 421 -16.26 -9.61 17.68
N GLN A 422 -14.98 -9.53 17.34
CA GLN A 422 -14.26 -10.70 16.85
C GLN A 422 -14.16 -11.81 17.91
N ALA A 423 -13.88 -11.46 19.15
CA ALA A 423 -13.85 -12.41 20.24
C ALA A 423 -15.21 -13.10 20.48
N GLN A 424 -16.33 -12.38 20.29
CA GLN A 424 -17.69 -12.93 20.38
C GLN A 424 -18.00 -13.96 19.29
N SER A 425 -17.30 -13.94 18.16
CA SER A 425 -17.45 -14.95 17.10
C SER A 425 -16.94 -16.34 17.52
N GLY A 426 -16.14 -16.42 18.57
CA GLY A 426 -15.48 -17.65 19.03
C GLY A 426 -14.27 -18.08 18.20
N GLN A 427 -13.96 -17.36 17.12
CA GLN A 427 -12.78 -17.60 16.30
C GLN A 427 -11.57 -16.84 16.89
N SER A 428 -10.45 -17.54 17.06
CA SER A 428 -9.21 -16.90 17.49
C SER A 428 -8.77 -15.83 16.50
N PHE A 429 -8.17 -14.75 16.99
CA PHE A 429 -7.73 -13.64 16.15
C PHE A 429 -6.26 -13.30 16.34
N PHE A 430 -5.69 -12.76 15.27
CA PHE A 430 -4.40 -12.12 15.25
C PHE A 430 -4.61 -10.66 14.84
N SER A 431 -4.21 -9.74 15.70
CA SER A 431 -4.40 -8.30 15.46
C SER A 431 -3.08 -7.56 15.57
N VAL A 432 -2.82 -6.67 14.62
CA VAL A 432 -1.66 -5.78 14.62
C VAL A 432 -2.15 -4.33 14.68
N LEU A 433 -1.68 -3.57 15.66
CA LEU A 433 -1.97 -2.16 15.85
C LEU A 433 -0.68 -1.36 15.63
N LEU A 434 -0.62 -0.60 14.55
CA LEU A 434 0.52 0.25 14.20
C LEU A 434 0.27 1.67 14.71
N THR A 435 1.04 2.13 15.69
CA THR A 435 0.99 3.51 16.19
C THR A 435 1.72 4.48 15.30
N ILE A 436 1.57 5.78 15.51
CA ILE A 436 2.18 6.83 14.68
C ILE A 436 2.57 8.08 15.46
N SER A 437 2.03 8.30 16.65
CA SER A 437 2.14 9.61 17.31
C SER A 437 3.57 10.07 17.53
N ASN A 438 4.52 9.13 17.73
CA ASN A 438 5.94 9.43 17.87
C ASN A 438 6.67 9.72 16.54
N HIS A 439 5.93 9.99 15.45
CA HIS A 439 6.44 10.42 14.14
C HIS A 439 6.25 11.93 13.94
N PRO A 440 7.26 12.69 13.49
CA PRO A 440 7.09 14.12 13.16
C PRO A 440 6.10 14.33 11.98
N PRO A 441 5.31 15.42 11.96
CA PRO A 441 5.23 16.48 12.98
C PRO A 441 4.48 16.02 14.24
N TYR A 442 5.06 16.28 15.41
CA TYR A 442 4.48 15.89 16.68
C TYR A 442 3.25 16.74 17.02
N ILE A 443 2.13 16.11 17.32
CA ILE A 443 0.89 16.78 17.72
C ILE A 443 0.48 16.27 19.10
N ILE A 444 0.62 17.14 20.09
CA ILE A 444 0.19 16.86 21.45
C ILE A 444 -1.29 17.23 21.56
N PRO A 445 -2.21 16.28 21.85
CA PRO A 445 -3.61 16.60 21.99
C PRO A 445 -3.85 17.55 23.19
N PRO A 446 -4.78 18.53 23.07
CA PRO A 446 -5.03 19.52 24.13
C PRO A 446 -5.50 18.91 25.46
N TYR A 447 -6.07 17.72 25.43
CA TYR A 447 -6.53 17.00 26.62
C TYR A 447 -5.46 16.18 27.32
N PHE A 448 -4.29 16.01 26.69
CA PHE A 448 -3.15 15.37 27.31
C PHE A 448 -2.24 16.42 27.98
N HIS A 449 -1.86 16.17 29.22
CA HIS A 449 -1.03 17.09 30.00
C HIS A 449 0.33 16.44 30.26
N PRO A 450 1.32 16.69 29.38
CA PRO A 450 2.68 16.14 29.53
C PRO A 450 3.41 16.76 30.73
N ARG A 451 4.39 16.04 31.25
CA ARG A 451 5.27 16.48 32.33
C ARG A 451 6.56 17.09 31.80
N SER A 452 7.03 16.59 30.66
CA SER A 452 8.28 17.02 30.02
C SER A 452 8.14 18.39 29.35
N ARG A 453 9.28 19.01 29.03
CA ARG A 453 9.33 20.36 28.48
C ARG A 453 9.41 20.39 26.95
N THR A 454 10.10 19.41 26.36
CA THR A 454 10.28 19.35 24.90
C THR A 454 9.14 18.58 24.24
N THR A 455 8.75 18.97 23.03
CA THR A 455 7.68 18.29 22.29
C THR A 455 8.06 16.85 21.96
N GLU A 456 9.34 16.59 21.74
CA GLU A 456 9.89 15.26 21.46
C GLU A 456 9.71 14.29 22.64
N GLU A 457 9.85 14.77 23.87
CA GLU A 457 9.58 13.97 25.08
C GLU A 457 8.08 13.87 25.36
N GLN A 458 7.34 14.96 25.18
CA GLN A 458 5.90 15.00 25.41
C GLN A 458 5.15 14.00 24.56
N ILE A 459 5.55 13.80 23.30
CA ILE A 459 4.91 12.83 22.41
C ILE A 459 5.19 11.38 22.83
N VAL A 460 6.35 11.10 23.39
CA VAL A 460 6.68 9.78 23.96
C VAL A 460 5.83 9.50 25.20
N GLU A 461 5.67 10.49 26.09
CA GLU A 461 4.76 10.38 27.24
C GLU A 461 3.31 10.14 26.79
N TYR A 462 2.88 10.80 25.71
CA TYR A 462 1.55 10.59 25.13
C TYR A 462 1.38 9.19 24.55
N ALA A 463 2.38 8.67 23.84
CA ALA A 463 2.35 7.31 23.29
C ALA A 463 2.25 6.26 24.41
N ASP A 464 3.06 6.40 25.47
CA ASP A 464 2.99 5.54 26.66
C ASP A 464 1.62 5.60 27.35
N TRP A 465 1.07 6.80 27.52
CA TRP A 465 -0.27 7.01 28.08
C TRP A 465 -1.36 6.35 27.23
N SER A 466 -1.26 6.44 25.91
CA SER A 466 -2.22 5.85 24.98
C SER A 466 -2.23 4.32 25.07
N ILE A 467 -1.03 3.72 25.11
CA ILE A 467 -0.86 2.26 25.28
C ILE A 467 -1.37 1.84 26.66
N ARG A 468 -1.08 2.59 27.73
CA ARG A 468 -1.59 2.31 29.09
C ARG A 468 -3.11 2.25 29.09
N ASN A 469 -3.77 3.22 28.48
CA ASN A 469 -5.24 3.27 28.45
C ASN A 469 -5.81 2.07 27.68
N PHE A 470 -5.23 1.72 26.53
CA PHE A 470 -5.62 0.55 25.77
C PHE A 470 -5.46 -0.73 26.59
N MET A 471 -4.29 -0.97 27.16
CA MET A 471 -4.03 -2.18 27.96
C MET A 471 -4.94 -2.26 29.18
N THR A 472 -5.18 -1.12 29.86
CA THR A 472 -6.08 -1.06 31.02
C THR A 472 -7.50 -1.49 30.64
N GLU A 473 -8.00 -1.05 29.50
CA GLU A 473 -9.34 -1.40 29.02
C GLU A 473 -9.38 -2.82 28.42
N ALA A 474 -8.37 -3.22 27.67
CA ALA A 474 -8.28 -4.55 27.08
C ALA A 474 -8.24 -5.66 28.17
N LEU A 475 -7.48 -5.44 29.24
CA LEU A 475 -7.35 -6.41 30.34
C LEU A 475 -8.62 -6.59 31.17
N LYS A 476 -9.63 -5.74 31.03
CA LYS A 476 -10.97 -5.93 31.62
C LYS A 476 -11.85 -6.86 30.77
N ARG A 477 -11.47 -7.16 29.54
CA ARG A 477 -12.25 -7.96 28.60
C ARG A 477 -12.06 -9.46 28.87
N PRO A 478 -13.12 -10.29 28.73
CA PRO A 478 -12.99 -11.74 28.92
C PRO A 478 -11.98 -12.41 27.99
N TRP A 479 -11.83 -11.90 26.75
CA TRP A 479 -10.89 -12.44 25.79
C TRP A 479 -9.42 -12.21 26.16
N ALA A 480 -9.13 -11.26 27.04
CA ALA A 480 -7.76 -10.97 27.48
C ALA A 480 -7.11 -12.14 28.22
N ASP A 481 -7.90 -12.99 28.87
CA ASP A 481 -7.39 -14.18 29.59
C ASP A 481 -6.75 -15.20 28.66
N ASN A 482 -7.20 -15.23 27.40
CA ASN A 482 -6.64 -16.11 26.36
C ASN A 482 -5.90 -15.31 25.29
N THR A 483 -5.22 -14.23 25.66
CA THR A 483 -4.54 -13.33 24.71
C THR A 483 -3.08 -13.13 25.08
N LEU A 484 -2.21 -13.19 24.07
CA LEU A 484 -0.84 -12.70 24.15
C LEU A 484 -0.79 -11.29 23.60
N PHE A 485 -0.29 -10.37 24.40
CA PHE A 485 0.02 -9.01 23.98
C PHE A 485 1.52 -8.92 23.71
N VAL A 486 1.91 -8.57 22.49
CA VAL A 486 3.29 -8.42 22.05
C VAL A 486 3.52 -6.95 21.74
N LEU A 487 4.36 -6.29 22.52
CA LEU A 487 4.69 -4.88 22.33
C LEU A 487 6.15 -4.78 21.90
N LEU A 488 6.39 -4.14 20.76
CA LEU A 488 7.74 -3.92 20.25
C LEU A 488 7.81 -2.62 19.45
N GLY A 489 9.00 -2.00 19.40
CA GLY A 489 9.26 -0.90 18.47
C GLY A 489 9.28 -1.41 17.02
N ASP A 490 8.74 -0.66 16.09
CA ASP A 490 8.94 -0.96 14.65
C ASP A 490 10.39 -0.65 14.23
N HIS A 491 10.94 0.40 14.75
CA HIS A 491 12.36 0.82 14.78
C HIS A 491 12.57 1.82 15.93
N GLY A 492 13.80 2.25 16.16
CA GLY A 492 14.11 3.31 17.08
C GLY A 492 14.27 4.66 16.39
N LYS A 493 14.68 5.66 17.14
CA LYS A 493 15.08 6.99 16.69
C LYS A 493 16.35 7.46 17.39
N LEU A 494 16.93 8.54 16.91
CA LEU A 494 18.05 9.15 17.62
C LEU A 494 17.62 9.59 19.04
N VAL A 495 18.34 9.11 20.03
CA VAL A 495 18.17 9.51 21.43
C VAL A 495 19.52 9.97 21.97
N GLY A 496 19.57 11.17 22.53
CA GLY A 496 20.79 11.78 23.03
C GLY A 496 21.75 12.24 21.91
N THR A 497 23.01 12.41 22.27
CA THR A 497 24.08 12.80 21.34
C THR A 497 24.64 11.54 20.68
N PRO A 498 24.68 11.45 19.32
CA PRO A 498 25.19 10.28 18.65
C PRO A 498 26.71 10.13 18.88
N GLU A 499 27.12 8.94 19.28
CA GLU A 499 28.54 8.59 19.44
C GLU A 499 29.20 8.20 18.12
N CYS A 500 28.39 7.83 17.10
CA CYS A 500 28.86 7.42 15.80
C CYS A 500 27.76 7.68 14.74
N GLU A 501 28.04 7.42 13.45
CA GLU A 501 27.12 7.64 12.34
C GLU A 501 25.87 6.73 12.38
N SER A 502 25.93 5.61 13.09
CA SER A 502 24.81 4.66 13.26
C SER A 502 24.66 4.30 14.75
N PRO A 503 24.13 5.21 15.57
CA PRO A 503 23.95 4.96 16.99
C PRO A 503 22.92 3.85 17.25
N GLN A 504 23.15 3.07 18.29
CA GLN A 504 22.30 1.92 18.63
C GLN A 504 20.84 2.30 18.89
N SER A 505 20.57 3.53 19.30
CA SER A 505 19.21 4.01 19.56
C SER A 505 18.27 3.92 18.34
N TYR A 506 18.80 3.83 17.11
CA TYR A 506 17.98 3.59 15.91
C TYR A 506 17.46 2.17 15.79
N ASN A 507 18.16 1.19 16.34
CA ASN A 507 17.81 -0.22 16.14
C ASN A 507 17.51 -0.95 17.45
N HIS A 508 18.05 -0.52 18.60
CA HIS A 508 17.71 -1.12 19.89
C HIS A 508 16.28 -0.73 20.27
N ILE A 509 15.38 -1.71 20.25
CA ILE A 509 13.96 -1.54 20.51
C ILE A 509 13.51 -2.43 21.67
N PRO A 510 12.49 -2.04 22.44
CA PRO A 510 11.92 -2.91 23.46
C PRO A 510 11.12 -4.04 22.78
N LEU A 511 11.18 -5.24 23.36
CA LEU A 511 10.26 -6.34 23.08
C LEU A 511 9.73 -6.90 24.38
N MET A 512 8.41 -6.90 24.55
CA MET A 512 7.70 -7.41 25.72
C MET A 512 6.58 -8.34 25.26
N ILE A 513 6.46 -9.50 25.87
CA ILE A 513 5.34 -10.44 25.68
C ILE A 513 4.60 -10.57 27.00
N TYR A 514 3.38 -10.06 27.04
CA TYR A 514 2.52 -10.08 28.22
C TYR A 514 1.33 -11.04 27.99
N GLY A 515 1.04 -11.83 28.99
CA GLY A 515 -0.14 -12.68 29.09
C GLY A 515 -0.34 -13.07 30.55
N ARG A 516 -1.59 -13.31 30.99
CA ARG A 516 -1.86 -13.61 32.41
C ARG A 516 -1.15 -14.84 32.96
N ASP A 517 -0.84 -15.79 32.08
CA ASP A 517 -0.14 -17.04 32.40
C ASP A 517 1.32 -17.05 31.94
N ILE A 518 1.83 -15.91 31.42
CA ILE A 518 3.23 -15.75 31.10
C ILE A 518 3.99 -15.28 32.35
N ALA A 519 4.89 -16.10 32.81
CA ALA A 519 5.73 -15.75 33.95
C ALA A 519 6.68 -14.59 33.58
N PRO A 520 6.70 -13.50 34.34
CA PRO A 520 7.64 -12.41 34.11
C PRO A 520 9.08 -12.91 34.14
N ARG A 521 9.84 -12.54 33.11
CA ARG A 521 11.26 -12.91 33.02
C ARG A 521 11.97 -11.97 32.06
N ILE A 522 13.13 -11.48 32.45
CA ILE A 522 14.02 -10.76 31.56
C ILE A 522 14.99 -11.75 30.93
N VAL A 523 14.99 -11.79 29.60
CA VAL A 523 15.90 -12.62 28.79
C VAL A 523 17.05 -11.75 28.32
N ASP A 524 18.23 -12.08 28.84
CA ASP A 524 19.48 -11.43 28.44
C ASP A 524 20.10 -12.20 27.26
N ALA A 525 19.51 -11.97 26.07
CA ALA A 525 19.97 -12.59 24.85
C ALA A 525 19.79 -11.62 23.68
N TYR A 526 20.70 -11.72 22.71
CA TYR A 526 20.63 -10.93 21.49
C TYR A 526 19.61 -11.56 20.53
N GLY A 527 18.71 -10.71 19.98
CA GLY A 527 17.69 -11.10 19.03
C GLY A 527 17.26 -9.92 18.15
N GLY A 528 16.53 -10.23 17.08
CA GLY A 528 15.98 -9.22 16.21
C GLY A 528 15.13 -9.81 15.09
#